data_b39869a9c78dcd78d41e8a93dbbe2df4
#
_entry.id   b39869a9c78dcd78d41e8a93dbbe2df4
#
_cell.length_a   1.000
_cell.length_b   1.000
_cell.length_c   1.000
_cell.angle_alpha   90.00
_cell.angle_beta   90.00
_cell.angle_gamma   90.00
#
_symmetry.space_group_name_H-M   'P 1'
#
loop_
_entity.id
_entity.type
_entity.pdbx_description
1 polymer ?
#
loop_
_entity_poly.entity_id
_entity_poly.type
_entity_poly.pdbx_seq_one_letter_code
_entity_poly.pdbx_strand_id
1 'polypeptide(L)'
;MKKNKQKAVRPKPITPKGFRDYFHFFSKKRSSLIKEICEVFELYGFENLETPAIENLDALGKYLPDIDRPNQGVFSWKDEESNWLALRYDLTAPLARAYAQYSNELPLPYRRFSWGPVWRNEKPGPGRYRQ
;
A
#
# COMPACT_ATOMS: atom_id res chain seq x y z
N MET A 1 9.85 50.50 -12.07
CA MET A 1 9.36 49.14 -12.45
C MET A 1 8.63 48.52 -11.28
N LYS A 2 7.29 48.43 -11.33
CA LYS A 2 6.49 47.78 -10.28
C LYS A 2 6.56 46.28 -10.49
N LYS A 3 7.20 45.51 -9.58
CA LYS A 3 7.19 44.05 -9.57
C LYS A 3 5.76 43.61 -9.28
N ASN A 4 5.09 43.01 -10.29
CA ASN A 4 3.81 42.34 -10.14
C ASN A 4 4.05 41.12 -9.24
N LYS A 5 3.69 41.21 -7.95
CA LYS A 5 3.61 40.04 -7.06
C LYS A 5 2.42 39.21 -7.53
N GLN A 6 2.68 38.14 -8.31
CA GLN A 6 1.67 37.13 -8.57
C GLN A 6 1.19 36.58 -7.22
N LYS A 7 -0.09 36.77 -6.92
CA LYS A 7 -0.72 36.14 -5.75
C LYS A 7 -0.60 34.63 -5.93
N ALA A 8 0.10 33.95 -5.02
CA ALA A 8 0.15 32.49 -5.00
C ALA A 8 -1.28 31.94 -4.91
N VAL A 9 -1.67 31.16 -5.91
CA VAL A 9 -2.97 30.48 -5.94
C VAL A 9 -2.94 29.40 -4.87
N ARG A 10 -3.79 29.51 -3.85
CA ARG A 10 -3.90 28.48 -2.81
C ARG A 10 -4.50 27.21 -3.43
N PRO A 11 -3.89 26.03 -3.22
CA PRO A 11 -4.46 24.78 -3.71
C PRO A 11 -5.83 24.50 -3.04
N LYS A 12 -6.73 23.85 -3.75
CA LYS A 12 -8.01 23.41 -3.18
C LYS A 12 -7.75 22.24 -2.21
N PRO A 13 -8.26 22.30 -0.95
CA PRO A 13 -8.09 21.22 0.02
C PRO A 13 -9.08 20.08 -0.27
N ILE A 14 -8.76 19.25 -1.25
CA ILE A 14 -9.59 18.11 -1.66
C ILE A 14 -8.78 16.82 -1.61
N THR A 15 -9.40 15.75 -1.14
CA THR A 15 -8.82 14.41 -1.16
C THR A 15 -8.78 13.89 -2.61
N PRO A 16 -7.70 13.22 -3.05
CA PRO A 16 -7.63 12.65 -4.38
C PRO A 16 -8.76 11.65 -4.65
N LYS A 17 -9.21 11.57 -5.90
CA LYS A 17 -10.32 10.67 -6.29
C LYS A 17 -9.97 9.20 -6.01
N GLY A 18 -10.84 8.52 -5.30
CA GLY A 18 -10.66 7.12 -4.90
C GLY A 18 -9.99 6.93 -3.54
N PHE A 19 -9.65 8.03 -2.86
CA PHE A 19 -9.14 8.04 -1.49
C PHE A 19 -10.12 8.74 -0.58
N ARG A 20 -10.04 8.48 0.73
CA ARG A 20 -10.87 9.16 1.73
C ARG A 20 -10.19 9.24 3.08
N ASP A 21 -10.61 10.23 3.85
CA ASP A 21 -10.18 10.42 5.23
C ASP A 21 -11.15 9.69 6.17
N TYR A 22 -10.61 9.10 7.23
CA TYR A 22 -11.38 8.46 8.30
C TYR A 22 -11.25 9.30 9.57
N PHE A 23 -12.36 9.83 10.06
CA PHE A 23 -12.38 10.65 11.27
C PHE A 23 -12.72 9.83 12.52
N HIS A 24 -12.35 10.40 13.63
CA HIS A 24 -12.49 9.98 15.02
C HIS A 24 -13.26 8.67 15.27
N PHE A 25 -14.57 8.64 15.08
CA PHE A 25 -15.41 7.47 15.38
C PHE A 25 -15.04 6.26 14.50
N PHE A 26 -14.97 6.46 13.20
CA PHE A 26 -14.64 5.37 12.27
C PHE A 26 -13.21 4.89 12.42
N SER A 27 -12.26 5.81 12.62
CA SER A 27 -10.86 5.48 12.86
C SER A 27 -10.69 4.65 14.13
N LYS A 28 -11.32 5.07 15.23
CA LYS A 28 -11.29 4.34 16.52
C LYS A 28 -11.94 2.95 16.42
N LYS A 29 -13.12 2.86 15.81
CA LYS A 29 -13.83 1.58 15.63
C LYS A 29 -13.03 0.61 14.75
N ARG A 30 -12.44 1.10 13.67
CA ARG A 30 -11.57 0.31 12.80
C ARG A 30 -10.36 -0.23 13.55
N SER A 31 -9.67 0.61 14.32
CA SER A 31 -8.49 0.20 15.09
C SER A 31 -8.84 -0.85 16.14
N SER A 32 -9.98 -0.69 16.86
CA SER A 32 -10.46 -1.68 17.83
C SER A 32 -10.73 -3.03 17.16
N LEU A 33 -11.45 -3.04 16.03
CA LEU A 33 -11.76 -4.27 15.30
C LEU A 33 -10.48 -4.97 14.80
N ILE A 34 -9.53 -4.22 14.25
CA ILE A 34 -8.25 -4.79 13.79
C ILE A 34 -7.50 -5.42 14.97
N LYS A 35 -7.46 -4.73 16.10
CA LYS A 35 -6.82 -5.26 17.31
C LYS A 35 -7.43 -6.59 17.73
N GLU A 36 -8.76 -6.69 17.84
CA GLU A 36 -9.46 -7.93 18.19
C GLU A 36 -9.13 -9.08 17.23
N ILE A 37 -9.09 -8.81 15.93
CA ILE A 37 -8.72 -9.80 14.91
C ILE A 37 -7.27 -10.25 15.08
N CYS A 38 -6.34 -9.32 15.30
CA CYS A 38 -4.93 -9.63 15.52
C CYS A 38 -4.72 -10.50 16.76
N GLU A 39 -5.38 -10.18 17.87
CA GLU A 39 -5.32 -10.97 19.11
C GLU A 39 -5.78 -12.42 18.88
N VAL A 40 -6.79 -12.65 18.05
CA VAL A 40 -7.23 -14.00 17.68
C VAL A 40 -6.14 -14.73 16.88
N PHE A 41 -5.50 -14.09 15.90
CA PHE A 41 -4.39 -14.72 15.18
C PHE A 41 -3.23 -15.08 16.08
N GLU A 42 -2.86 -14.21 17.01
CA GLU A 42 -1.78 -14.43 17.97
C GLU A 42 -2.08 -15.62 18.91
N LEU A 43 -3.33 -15.78 19.35
CA LEU A 43 -3.76 -16.94 20.13
C LEU A 43 -3.53 -18.28 19.40
N TYR A 44 -3.61 -18.30 18.08
CA TYR A 44 -3.34 -19.49 17.27
C TYR A 44 -1.87 -19.60 16.81
N GLY A 45 -0.98 -18.80 17.37
CA GLY A 45 0.45 -18.83 17.10
C GLY A 45 0.83 -18.25 15.73
N PHE A 46 0.05 -17.31 15.21
CA PHE A 46 0.43 -16.52 14.05
C PHE A 46 1.16 -15.26 14.49
N GLU A 47 2.23 -14.93 13.78
CA GLU A 47 3.03 -13.73 14.03
C GLU A 47 2.68 -12.62 13.04
N ASN A 48 2.73 -11.37 13.50
CA ASN A 48 2.53 -10.24 12.60
C ASN A 48 3.74 -10.03 11.70
N LEU A 49 3.53 -10.01 10.40
CA LEU A 49 4.54 -9.62 9.42
C LEU A 49 4.21 -8.25 8.85
N GLU A 50 5.08 -7.29 9.06
CA GLU A 50 5.02 -5.98 8.42
C GLU A 50 6.05 -5.90 7.30
N THR A 51 5.59 -5.59 6.11
CA THR A 51 6.43 -5.35 4.94
C THR A 51 6.32 -3.89 4.50
N PRO A 52 7.32 -3.34 3.80
CA PRO A 52 7.26 -1.98 3.28
C PRO A 52 6.02 -1.73 2.42
N ALA A 53 5.52 -0.51 2.45
CA ALA A 53 4.44 -0.08 1.55
C ALA A 53 4.91 0.05 0.09
N ILE A 54 6.21 0.27 -0.08
CA ILE A 54 6.88 0.40 -1.37
C ILE A 54 7.72 -0.84 -1.60
N GLU A 55 7.54 -1.47 -2.74
CA GLU A 55 8.28 -2.65 -3.18
C GLU A 55 8.94 -2.38 -4.53
N ASN A 56 9.98 -3.14 -4.86
CA ASN A 56 10.47 -3.21 -6.22
C ASN A 56 9.35 -3.74 -7.14
N LEU A 57 9.16 -3.11 -8.28
CA LEU A 57 8.08 -3.47 -9.19
C LEU A 57 8.13 -4.94 -9.61
N ASP A 58 9.33 -5.49 -9.80
CA ASP A 58 9.56 -6.89 -10.16
C ASP A 58 9.02 -7.88 -9.10
N ALA A 59 8.97 -7.47 -7.83
CA ALA A 59 8.42 -8.28 -6.75
C ALA A 59 6.89 -8.43 -6.81
N LEU A 60 6.19 -7.60 -7.59
CA LEU A 60 4.75 -7.66 -7.77
C LEU A 60 4.33 -8.69 -8.83
N GLY A 61 5.27 -9.30 -9.56
CA GLY A 61 5.02 -10.37 -10.52
C GLY A 61 4.09 -9.95 -11.66
N LYS A 62 2.97 -10.66 -11.83
CA LYS A 62 2.01 -10.43 -12.91
C LYS A 62 1.32 -9.05 -12.91
N TYR A 63 1.51 -8.28 -11.87
CA TYR A 63 1.00 -6.90 -11.78
C TYR A 63 1.99 -5.87 -12.33
N LEU A 64 3.07 -6.33 -12.98
CA LEU A 64 3.97 -5.45 -13.71
C LEU A 64 3.19 -4.65 -14.73
N PRO A 65 3.38 -3.32 -14.80
CA PRO A 65 2.76 -2.54 -15.86
C PRO A 65 3.28 -3.01 -17.20
N ASP A 66 2.38 -3.15 -18.16
CA ASP A 66 2.76 -3.33 -19.55
C ASP A 66 3.64 -2.14 -19.98
N ILE A 67 4.67 -2.40 -20.80
CA ILE A 67 5.57 -1.36 -21.31
C ILE A 67 4.75 -0.24 -21.98
N ASP A 68 3.67 -0.62 -22.65
CA ASP A 68 2.77 0.32 -23.35
C ASP A 68 1.76 1.02 -22.41
N ARG A 69 1.60 0.52 -21.18
CA ARG A 69 0.63 1.06 -20.21
C ARG A 69 1.23 1.09 -18.80
N PRO A 70 2.29 1.88 -18.59
CA PRO A 70 2.87 2.04 -17.27
C PRO A 70 1.79 2.55 -16.31
N ASN A 71 1.75 2.02 -15.10
CA ASN A 71 0.76 2.33 -14.06
C ASN A 71 -0.67 1.77 -14.26
N GLN A 72 -0.89 0.84 -15.18
CA GLN A 72 -2.18 0.17 -15.25
C GLN A 72 -2.34 -0.78 -14.03
N GLY A 73 -3.28 -0.44 -13.15
CA GLY A 73 -3.58 -1.21 -11.94
C GLY A 73 -2.62 -0.98 -10.76
N VAL A 74 -1.44 -0.45 -10.98
CA VAL A 74 -0.39 -0.24 -9.97
C VAL A 74 0.07 1.21 -9.98
N PHE A 75 0.32 1.79 -8.79
CA PHE A 75 1.02 3.06 -8.68
C PHE A 75 2.52 2.81 -8.69
N SER A 76 3.21 3.19 -9.77
CA SER A 76 4.64 2.96 -9.92
C SER A 76 5.37 4.19 -10.46
N TRP A 77 6.65 4.28 -10.15
CA TRP A 77 7.55 5.37 -10.56
C TRP A 77 8.99 4.88 -10.59
N LYS A 78 9.88 5.66 -11.16
CA LYS A 78 11.32 5.42 -11.09
C LYS A 78 11.93 6.23 -9.95
N ASP A 79 12.85 5.60 -9.22
CA ASP A 79 13.70 6.29 -8.26
C ASP A 79 14.85 7.05 -8.95
N GLU A 80 15.74 7.65 -8.18
CA GLU A 80 16.88 8.42 -8.67
C GLU A 80 17.90 7.53 -9.42
N GLU A 81 17.94 6.24 -9.12
CA GLU A 81 18.81 5.25 -9.76
C GLU A 81 18.15 4.57 -10.97
N SER A 82 16.97 5.02 -11.37
CA SER A 82 16.17 4.45 -12.46
C SER A 82 15.57 3.07 -12.19
N ASN A 83 15.54 2.61 -10.93
CA ASN A 83 14.82 1.40 -10.55
C ASN A 83 13.32 1.66 -10.49
N TRP A 84 12.54 0.68 -10.94
CA TRP A 84 11.09 0.76 -10.84
C TRP A 84 10.63 0.37 -9.43
N LEU A 85 9.96 1.31 -8.76
CA LEU A 85 9.30 1.13 -7.47
C LEU A 85 7.78 1.23 -7.64
N ALA A 86 7.04 0.59 -6.73
CA ALA A 86 5.60 0.63 -6.73
C ALA A 86 5.00 0.59 -5.32
N LEU A 87 3.82 1.16 -5.14
CA LEU A 87 3.00 0.88 -3.98
C LEU A 87 2.45 -0.54 -4.08
N ARG A 88 2.52 -1.29 -2.99
CA ARG A 88 2.02 -2.67 -2.92
C ARG A 88 0.53 -2.73 -3.28
N TYR A 89 0.19 -3.64 -4.17
CA TYR A 89 -1.16 -3.88 -4.65
C TYR A 89 -1.95 -4.82 -3.74
N ASP A 90 -1.25 -5.74 -3.07
CA ASP A 90 -1.75 -6.70 -2.10
C ASP A 90 -0.70 -6.93 -0.99
N LEU A 91 -0.96 -7.87 -0.10
CA LEU A 91 -0.03 -8.29 0.95
C LEU A 91 0.58 -9.68 0.68
N THR A 92 0.21 -10.33 -0.41
CA THR A 92 0.68 -11.66 -0.78
C THR A 92 2.03 -11.60 -1.52
N ALA A 93 2.18 -10.69 -2.49
CA ALA A 93 3.44 -10.51 -3.19
C ALA A 93 4.57 -10.06 -2.26
N PRO A 94 4.39 -9.08 -1.34
CA PRO A 94 5.37 -8.76 -0.31
C PRO A 94 5.73 -9.93 0.61
N LEU A 95 4.75 -10.79 0.95
CA LEU A 95 5.04 -12.02 1.69
C LEU A 95 5.97 -12.94 0.90
N ALA A 96 5.67 -13.20 -0.37
CA ALA A 96 6.46 -14.09 -1.20
C ALA A 96 7.91 -13.59 -1.30
N ARG A 97 8.11 -12.28 -1.49
CA ARG A 97 9.42 -11.65 -1.50
C ARG A 97 10.13 -11.82 -0.15
N ALA A 98 9.46 -11.51 0.97
CA ALA A 98 10.03 -11.63 2.29
C ALA A 98 10.39 -13.08 2.62
N TYR A 99 9.51 -14.03 2.30
CA TYR A 99 9.79 -15.45 2.50
C TYR A 99 10.98 -15.92 1.68
N ALA A 100 11.07 -15.54 0.41
CA ALA A 100 12.21 -15.90 -0.44
C ALA A 100 13.54 -15.31 0.09
N GLN A 101 13.50 -14.09 0.62
CA GLN A 101 14.69 -13.41 1.14
C GLN A 101 15.19 -13.98 2.46
N TYR A 102 14.29 -14.41 3.36
CA TYR A 102 14.60 -14.81 4.73
C TYR A 102 14.25 -16.27 5.03
N SER A 103 14.04 -17.10 4.01
CA SER A 103 13.58 -18.50 4.18
C SER A 103 14.43 -19.35 5.13
N ASN A 104 15.73 -19.07 5.20
CA ASN A 104 16.66 -19.78 6.10
C ASN A 104 16.57 -19.35 7.56
N GLU A 105 15.93 -18.24 7.84
CA GLU A 105 15.80 -17.64 9.17
C GLU A 105 14.38 -17.84 9.75
N LEU A 106 13.40 -18.17 8.90
CA LEU A 106 12.02 -18.31 9.28
C LEU A 106 11.69 -19.69 9.86
N PRO A 107 10.86 -19.79 10.89
CA PRO A 107 10.45 -21.06 11.46
C PRO A 107 9.59 -21.87 10.48
N LEU A 108 9.60 -23.18 10.61
CA LEU A 108 8.72 -24.08 9.85
C LEU A 108 7.80 -24.85 10.81
N PRO A 109 6.48 -24.82 10.63
CA PRO A 109 5.73 -24.05 9.65
C PRO A 109 5.74 -22.54 9.97
N TYR A 110 5.88 -21.70 8.93
CA TYR A 110 5.79 -20.24 9.07
C TYR A 110 4.32 -19.81 9.11
N ARG A 111 3.85 -19.45 10.28
CA ARG A 111 2.48 -18.95 10.53
C ARG A 111 2.53 -17.44 10.70
N ARG A 112 1.92 -16.73 9.77
CA ARG A 112 1.91 -15.27 9.81
C ARG A 112 0.55 -14.68 9.45
N PHE A 113 0.27 -13.49 9.94
CA PHE A 113 -0.76 -12.62 9.43
C PHE A 113 -0.17 -11.26 9.07
N SER A 114 -0.87 -10.50 8.24
CA SER A 114 -0.53 -9.12 7.92
C SER A 114 -1.81 -8.33 7.71
N TRP A 115 -1.78 -7.09 8.08
CA TRP A 115 -2.81 -6.13 7.76
C TRP A 115 -2.18 -4.79 7.39
N GLY A 116 -2.89 -3.99 6.61
CA GLY A 116 -2.40 -2.67 6.23
C GLY A 116 -3.02 -2.20 4.92
N PRO A 117 -2.77 -0.94 4.56
CA PRO A 117 -3.27 -0.39 3.31
C PRO A 117 -2.59 -1.04 2.11
N VAL A 118 -3.37 -1.19 1.05
CA VAL A 118 -2.91 -1.57 -0.29
C VAL A 118 -3.45 -0.54 -1.28
N TRP A 119 -2.76 -0.35 -2.40
CA TRP A 119 -3.11 0.69 -3.36
C TRP A 119 -3.32 0.11 -4.73
N ARG A 120 -4.46 0.45 -5.34
CA ARG A 120 -4.84 -0.03 -6.67
C ARG A 120 -5.12 1.15 -7.58
N ASN A 121 -4.34 1.29 -8.63
CA ASN A 121 -4.54 2.36 -9.62
C ASN A 121 -5.65 1.99 -10.63
N GLU A 122 -6.83 1.68 -10.09
CA GLU A 122 -8.02 1.35 -10.85
C GLU A 122 -8.99 2.52 -10.92
N LYS A 123 -9.98 2.44 -11.83
CA LYS A 123 -11.05 3.43 -11.90
C LYS A 123 -11.93 3.31 -10.65
N PRO A 124 -12.00 4.34 -9.80
CA PRO A 124 -12.81 4.29 -8.59
C PRO A 124 -14.30 4.35 -8.91
N GLY A 125 -15.12 3.68 -8.08
CA GLY A 125 -16.57 3.63 -8.20
C GLY A 125 -17.22 3.32 -6.84
N PRO A 126 -18.54 3.13 -6.78
CA PRO A 126 -19.23 2.76 -5.55
C PRO A 126 -18.63 1.50 -4.93
N GLY A 127 -18.19 1.59 -3.66
CA GLY A 127 -17.54 0.48 -2.96
C GLY A 127 -16.14 0.11 -3.47
N ARG A 128 -15.61 0.79 -4.49
CA ARG A 128 -14.28 0.55 -5.06
C ARG A 128 -13.40 1.78 -4.84
N TYR A 129 -12.47 1.64 -3.92
CA TYR A 129 -11.50 2.67 -3.56
C TYR A 129 -10.11 2.30 -4.11
N ARG A 130 -9.20 3.30 -4.12
CA ARG A 130 -7.79 3.10 -4.52
C ARG A 130 -6.87 2.76 -3.34
N GLN A 131 -7.41 2.88 -2.10
CA GLN A 131 -6.74 2.49 -0.86
C GLN A 131 -7.72 1.76 0.04
#